data_ec905a43f730e58dc22c8f204cbb9770
#
_entry.id   ec905a43f730e58dc22c8f204cbb9770
#
_cell.length_a   1.000
_cell.length_b   1.000
_cell.length_c   1.000
_cell.angle_alpha   90.00
_cell.angle_beta   90.00
_cell.angle_gamma   90.00
#
_symmetry.space_group_name_H-M   'P 1'
#
loop_
_entity.id
_entity.type
_entity.pdbx_description
1 polymer ?
#
loop_
_entity_poly.entity_id
_entity_poly.type
_entity_poly.pdbx_seq_one_letter_code
_entity_poly.pdbx_strand_id
1 'polypeptide(L)'
;EFRRRLVEVEGRIALDAQTIEALFAQESVTIISTGAETAAELYASLYEMAQDARLDGDANQEKALSWPLSNAKRLLNAVGCEAVDYTPETAMFYDVMDADITQQRRPAIVQKADGIVQQRGLYLRKG
;
A
#
# COMPACT_ATOMS: atom_id res chain seq x y z
N GLU A 1 -14.15 20.43 -8.33
CA GLU A 1 -13.18 20.86 -7.32
C GLU A 1 -12.48 19.68 -6.66
N PHE A 2 -13.29 18.79 -6.10
CA PHE A 2 -12.79 17.58 -5.48
C PHE A 2 -12.01 16.72 -6.48
N ARG A 3 -12.57 16.52 -7.67
CA ARG A 3 -11.92 15.71 -8.70
C ARG A 3 -10.62 16.30 -9.19
N ARG A 4 -10.55 17.60 -9.27
CA ARG A 4 -9.32 18.26 -9.68
C ARG A 4 -8.23 18.04 -8.65
N ARG A 5 -8.57 18.12 -7.36
CA ARG A 5 -7.64 17.82 -6.27
C ARG A 5 -7.15 16.38 -6.34
N LEU A 6 -8.06 15.46 -6.60
CA LEU A 6 -7.69 14.05 -6.69
C LEU A 6 -6.69 13.81 -7.82
N VAL A 7 -6.93 14.41 -8.99
CA VAL A 7 -6.01 14.31 -10.12
C VAL A 7 -4.65 14.92 -9.79
N GLU A 8 -4.64 16.06 -9.15
CA GLU A 8 -3.39 16.69 -8.73
C GLU A 8 -2.62 15.81 -7.75
N VAL A 9 -3.34 15.20 -6.82
CA VAL A 9 -2.75 14.32 -5.82
C VAL A 9 -2.16 13.08 -6.48
N GLU A 10 -2.86 12.48 -7.44
CA GLU A 10 -2.36 11.32 -8.16
C GLU A 10 -1.11 11.64 -8.99
N GLY A 11 -1.03 12.84 -9.51
CA GLY A 11 0.13 13.26 -10.28
C GLY A 11 1.35 13.59 -9.45
N ARG A 12 1.22 13.55 -8.14
CA ARG A 12 2.30 13.89 -7.22
C ARG A 12 2.69 12.67 -6.41
N ILE A 13 3.96 12.39 -6.38
CA ILE A 13 4.48 11.29 -5.59
C ILE A 13 4.35 11.58 -4.09
N ALA A 14 4.48 12.84 -3.70
CA ALA A 14 4.40 13.23 -2.31
C ALA A 14 2.96 13.60 -1.96
N LEU A 15 2.20 12.61 -1.52
CA LEU A 15 0.87 12.83 -0.98
C LEU A 15 1.01 13.11 0.50
N ASP A 16 0.51 14.24 0.96
CA ASP A 16 0.48 14.41 2.38
C ASP A 16 -0.81 13.77 2.93
N ALA A 17 -0.67 13.16 4.09
CA ALA A 17 -1.76 12.42 4.71
C ALA A 17 -2.96 13.30 5.00
N GLN A 18 -2.73 14.57 5.27
CA GLN A 18 -3.77 15.52 5.57
C GLN A 18 -4.67 15.79 4.36
N THR A 19 -4.06 15.89 3.18
CA THR A 19 -4.82 16.06 1.93
C THR A 19 -5.70 14.86 1.68
N ILE A 20 -5.16 13.66 1.88
CA ILE A 20 -5.92 12.44 1.67
C ILE A 20 -7.06 12.33 2.68
N GLU A 21 -6.79 12.64 3.95
CA GLU A 21 -7.83 12.62 4.98
C GLU A 21 -8.95 13.62 4.67
N ALA A 22 -8.59 14.79 4.17
CA ALA A 22 -9.59 15.78 3.77
C ALA A 22 -10.46 15.29 2.61
N LEU A 23 -9.86 14.58 1.65
CA LEU A 23 -10.60 14.00 0.55
C LEU A 23 -11.62 12.97 1.07
N PHE A 24 -11.21 12.10 1.97
CA PHE A 24 -12.10 11.09 2.53
C PHE A 24 -13.19 11.70 3.41
N ALA A 25 -12.88 12.76 4.15
CA ALA A 25 -13.83 13.39 5.02
C ALA A 25 -14.98 14.08 4.27
N GLN A 26 -14.75 14.46 3.02
CA GLN A 26 -15.76 15.17 2.23
C GLN A 26 -16.73 14.25 1.52
N GLU A 27 -16.46 12.97 1.50
CA GLU A 27 -17.23 12.06 0.67
C GLU A 27 -17.78 10.88 1.45
N SER A 28 -18.77 10.31 0.86
CA SER A 28 -19.51 9.21 1.44
C SER A 28 -18.91 7.86 1.06
N VAL A 29 -19.74 6.85 1.12
CA VAL A 29 -19.41 5.46 0.85
C VAL A 29 -18.75 5.24 -0.51
N THR A 30 -19.13 6.01 -1.53
CA THR A 30 -18.54 5.89 -2.86
C THR A 30 -17.04 6.16 -2.83
N ILE A 31 -16.65 7.17 -2.08
CA ILE A 31 -15.24 7.51 -1.91
C ILE A 31 -14.50 6.47 -1.08
N ILE A 32 -15.17 5.88 -0.12
CA ILE A 32 -14.55 4.84 0.68
C ILE A 32 -14.12 3.68 -0.21
N SER A 33 -14.96 3.27 -1.15
CA SER A 33 -14.63 2.19 -2.09
C SER A 33 -13.46 2.56 -2.98
N THR A 34 -13.50 3.75 -3.60
CA THR A 34 -12.41 4.26 -4.42
C THR A 34 -11.18 4.52 -3.57
N GLY A 35 -11.39 5.00 -2.34
CA GLY A 35 -10.32 5.26 -1.40
C GLY A 35 -9.57 4.01 -0.98
N ALA A 36 -10.27 2.88 -0.81
CA ALA A 36 -9.63 1.62 -0.47
C ALA A 36 -8.67 1.18 -1.58
N GLU A 37 -9.11 1.29 -2.83
CA GLU A 37 -8.30 0.95 -3.98
C GLU A 37 -7.08 1.86 -4.09
N THR A 38 -7.29 3.17 -3.97
CA THR A 38 -6.21 4.15 -4.03
C THR A 38 -5.23 3.99 -2.87
N ALA A 39 -5.74 3.76 -1.67
CA ALA A 39 -4.90 3.56 -0.50
C ALA A 39 -4.05 2.29 -0.63
N ALA A 40 -4.63 1.22 -1.18
CA ALA A 40 -3.91 -0.02 -1.41
C ALA A 40 -2.78 0.17 -2.41
N GLU A 41 -3.06 0.85 -3.52
CA GLU A 41 -2.05 1.15 -4.53
C GLU A 41 -0.92 2.01 -3.98
N LEU A 42 -1.27 3.03 -3.22
CA LEU A 42 -0.30 3.92 -2.61
C LEU A 42 0.61 3.17 -1.65
N TYR A 43 0.03 2.39 -0.77
CA TYR A 43 0.82 1.63 0.19
C TYR A 43 1.74 0.64 -0.51
N ALA A 44 1.22 -0.08 -1.51
CA ALA A 44 2.02 -1.04 -2.27
C ALA A 44 3.20 -0.37 -2.97
N SER A 45 2.96 0.79 -3.61
CA SER A 45 4.01 1.52 -4.29
C SER A 45 5.11 1.97 -3.35
N LEU A 46 4.73 2.53 -2.20
CA LEU A 46 5.69 2.96 -1.19
C LEU A 46 6.46 1.78 -0.61
N TYR A 47 5.77 0.68 -0.40
CA TYR A 47 6.39 -0.53 0.12
C TYR A 47 7.46 -1.05 -0.85
N GLU A 48 7.13 -1.13 -2.14
CA GLU A 48 8.07 -1.57 -3.17
C GLU A 48 9.28 -0.64 -3.27
N MET A 49 9.06 0.67 -3.18
CA MET A 49 10.15 1.64 -3.15
C MET A 49 11.09 1.40 -1.97
N ALA A 50 10.52 1.11 -0.80
CA ALA A 50 11.32 0.81 0.39
C ALA A 50 12.12 -0.48 0.22
N GLN A 51 11.53 -1.49 -0.41
CA GLN A 51 12.25 -2.74 -0.67
C GLN A 51 13.38 -2.53 -1.68
N ASP A 52 13.16 -1.70 -2.69
CA ASP A 52 14.21 -1.35 -3.65
C ASP A 52 15.37 -0.63 -2.96
N ALA A 53 15.04 0.33 -2.10
CA ALA A 53 16.06 1.05 -1.34
C ALA A 53 16.87 0.09 -0.46
N ARG A 54 16.20 -0.88 0.13
CA ARG A 54 16.86 -1.89 0.97
C ARG A 54 17.82 -2.77 0.15
N LEU A 55 17.39 -3.18 -1.04
CA LEU A 55 18.24 -3.98 -1.94
C LEU A 55 19.44 -3.19 -2.42
N ASP A 56 19.27 -1.89 -2.67
CA ASP A 56 20.33 -1.02 -3.14
C ASP A 56 21.27 -0.56 -2.01
N GLY A 57 20.92 -0.88 -0.76
CA GLY A 57 21.69 -0.43 0.39
C GLY A 57 21.55 1.07 0.64
N ASP A 58 20.49 1.69 0.15
CA ASP A 58 20.24 3.12 0.30
C ASP A 58 19.46 3.39 1.59
N ALA A 59 20.20 3.47 2.70
CA ALA A 59 19.61 3.69 4.01
C ALA A 59 18.90 5.03 4.13
N ASN A 60 19.38 6.05 3.41
CA ASN A 60 18.75 7.37 3.44
C ASN A 60 17.37 7.33 2.79
N GLN A 61 17.26 6.67 1.67
CA GLN A 61 15.98 6.52 0.97
C GLN A 61 15.01 5.67 1.79
N GLU A 62 15.50 4.59 2.35
CA GLU A 62 14.67 3.72 3.20
C GLU A 62 14.11 4.51 4.39
N LYS A 63 14.96 5.31 5.01
CA LYS A 63 14.55 6.16 6.13
C LYS A 63 13.54 7.21 5.70
N ALA A 64 13.76 7.82 4.54
CA ALA A 64 12.86 8.84 4.00
C ALA A 64 11.46 8.27 3.72
N LEU A 65 11.35 6.99 3.43
CA LEU A 65 10.07 6.34 3.14
C LEU A 65 9.31 5.89 4.39
N SER A 66 9.94 5.89 5.56
CA SER A 66 9.32 5.36 6.78
C SER A 66 8.05 6.09 7.18
N TRP A 67 8.07 7.43 7.13
CA TRP A 67 6.90 8.22 7.48
C TRP A 67 5.77 8.09 6.46
N PRO A 68 6.03 8.22 5.13
CA PRO A 68 4.98 7.96 4.14
C PRO A 68 4.36 6.58 4.24
N LEU A 69 5.16 5.55 4.51
CA LEU A 69 4.66 4.20 4.69
C LEU A 69 3.71 4.10 5.89
N SER A 70 4.10 4.69 7.02
CA SER A 70 3.27 4.69 8.22
C SER A 70 1.93 5.38 7.98
N ASN A 71 1.95 6.50 7.27
CA ASN A 71 0.73 7.22 6.96
C ASN A 71 -0.15 6.46 5.97
N ALA A 72 0.44 5.84 4.97
CA ALA A 72 -0.31 5.01 4.03
C ALA A 72 -0.96 3.82 4.74
N LYS A 73 -0.26 3.24 5.71
CA LYS A 73 -0.81 2.14 6.50
C LYS A 73 -2.00 2.59 7.36
N ARG A 74 -1.89 3.77 7.96
CA ARG A 74 -3.02 4.34 8.70
C ARG A 74 -4.22 4.55 7.81
N LEU A 75 -3.96 5.03 6.60
CA LEU A 75 -5.01 5.27 5.63
C LEU A 75 -5.70 3.97 5.23
N LEU A 76 -4.93 2.90 5.00
CA LEU A 76 -5.50 1.58 4.75
C LEU A 76 -6.45 1.17 5.86
N ASN A 77 -6.02 1.33 7.11
CA ASN A 77 -6.86 0.97 8.26
C ASN A 77 -8.12 1.82 8.31
N ALA A 78 -7.99 3.11 7.98
CA ALA A 78 -9.13 4.03 8.00
C ALA A 78 -10.20 3.66 6.98
N VAL A 79 -9.81 3.07 5.85
CA VAL A 79 -10.78 2.64 4.84
C VAL A 79 -11.17 1.16 4.97
N GLY A 80 -10.86 0.56 6.11
CA GLY A 80 -11.29 -0.80 6.41
C GLY A 80 -10.43 -1.91 5.83
N CYS A 81 -9.19 -1.62 5.48
CA CYS A 81 -8.26 -2.60 4.94
C CYS A 81 -7.08 -2.81 5.87
N GLU A 82 -6.37 -3.90 5.66
CA GLU A 82 -5.12 -4.13 6.36
C GLU A 82 -4.13 -4.86 5.45
N ALA A 83 -2.85 -4.61 5.68
CA ALA A 83 -1.78 -5.33 5.00
C ALA A 83 -1.45 -6.56 5.84
N VAL A 84 -1.32 -7.71 5.18
CA VAL A 84 -0.96 -8.95 5.83
C VAL A 84 0.34 -9.48 5.23
N ASP A 85 1.27 -9.87 6.08
CA ASP A 85 2.55 -10.40 5.63
C ASP A 85 2.42 -11.83 5.14
N TYR A 86 3.37 -12.24 4.32
CA TYR A 86 3.41 -13.61 3.82
C TYR A 86 3.72 -14.57 4.95
N THR A 87 2.83 -15.53 5.13
CA THR A 87 3.00 -16.66 6.05
C THR A 87 2.37 -17.88 5.37
N PRO A 88 2.61 -19.10 5.88
CA PRO A 88 1.89 -20.26 5.33
C PRO A 88 0.37 -20.11 5.36
N GLU A 89 -0.14 -19.40 6.36
CA GLU A 89 -1.59 -19.19 6.50
C GLU A 89 -2.14 -18.14 5.54
N THR A 90 -1.30 -17.21 5.10
CA THR A 90 -1.72 -16.13 4.19
C THR A 90 -1.22 -16.31 2.77
N ALA A 91 -0.53 -17.42 2.50
CA ALA A 91 0.05 -17.68 1.17
C ALA A 91 -1.01 -17.61 0.05
N MET A 92 -2.25 -17.93 0.37
CA MET A 92 -3.34 -17.89 -0.60
C MET A 92 -3.62 -16.48 -1.13
N PHE A 93 -3.18 -15.45 -0.40
CA PHE A 93 -3.36 -14.06 -0.81
C PHE A 93 -2.19 -13.54 -1.64
N TYR A 94 -1.21 -14.40 -1.91
CA TYR A 94 0.04 -13.98 -2.55
C TYR A 94 0.26 -14.68 -3.87
N ASP A 95 0.90 -13.96 -4.78
CA ASP A 95 1.55 -14.54 -5.93
C ASP A 95 2.99 -14.82 -5.51
N VAL A 96 3.43 -16.05 -5.69
CA VAL A 96 4.77 -16.48 -5.30
C VAL A 96 5.56 -16.75 -6.57
N MET A 97 6.73 -16.13 -6.69
CA MET A 97 7.58 -16.27 -7.86
C MET A 97 8.98 -16.72 -7.44
N ASP A 98 9.57 -17.58 -8.25
CA ASP A 98 10.96 -17.97 -8.04
C ASP A 98 11.88 -16.84 -8.46
N ALA A 99 12.92 -16.61 -7.66
CA ALA A 99 13.84 -15.50 -7.88
C ALA A 99 15.19 -15.82 -7.27
N ASP A 100 16.13 -14.89 -7.44
CA ASP A 100 17.47 -15.03 -6.86
C ASP A 100 17.52 -14.68 -5.38
N ILE A 101 16.47 -14.06 -4.87
CA ILE A 101 16.39 -13.63 -3.47
C ILE A 101 15.04 -14.05 -2.89
N THR A 102 14.99 -14.08 -1.56
CA THR A 102 13.72 -14.26 -0.84
C THR A 102 13.34 -12.92 -0.26
N GLN A 103 12.20 -12.38 -0.70
CA GLN A 103 11.75 -11.08 -0.26
C GLN A 103 10.26 -10.91 -0.50
N GLN A 104 9.58 -10.33 0.48
CA GLN A 104 8.21 -9.85 0.29
C GLN A 104 8.27 -8.51 -0.43
N ARG A 105 7.92 -8.51 -1.70
CA ARG A 105 7.98 -7.30 -2.52
C ARG A 105 6.81 -6.37 -2.26
N ARG A 106 5.66 -6.95 -1.98
CA ARG A 106 4.42 -6.22 -1.80
C ARG A 106 3.52 -7.03 -0.88
N PRO A 107 3.00 -6.44 0.19
CA PRO A 107 2.09 -7.19 1.07
C PRO A 107 0.74 -7.37 0.41
N ALA A 108 0.04 -8.42 0.77
CA ALA A 108 -1.35 -8.58 0.41
C ALA A 108 -2.18 -7.59 1.22
N ILE A 109 -3.22 -7.05 0.61
CA ILE A 109 -4.12 -6.11 1.28
C ILE A 109 -5.52 -6.70 1.24
N VAL A 110 -6.12 -6.85 2.41
CA VAL A 110 -7.43 -7.47 2.56
C VAL A 110 -8.39 -6.53 3.25
N GLN A 111 -9.67 -6.69 2.95
CA GLN A 111 -10.73 -5.97 3.65
C GLN A 111 -10.99 -6.67 4.97
N LYS A 112 -10.99 -5.92 6.07
CA LYS A 112 -11.16 -6.48 7.41
C LYS A 112 -12.53 -7.11 7.62
N ALA A 113 -13.55 -6.53 7.00
CA ALA A 113 -14.93 -6.95 7.25
C ALA A 113 -15.22 -8.36 6.72
N ASP A 114 -14.67 -8.72 5.57
CA ASP A 114 -15.03 -9.96 4.89
C ASP A 114 -13.82 -10.78 4.44
N GLY A 115 -12.61 -10.27 4.63
CA GLY A 115 -11.39 -10.96 4.23
C GLY A 115 -11.16 -10.99 2.72
N ILE A 116 -11.92 -10.22 1.96
CA ILE A 116 -11.75 -10.18 0.52
C ILE A 116 -10.43 -9.47 0.18
N VAL A 117 -9.67 -10.07 -0.74
CA VAL A 117 -8.39 -9.53 -1.16
C VAL A 117 -8.63 -8.29 -2.02
N GLN A 118 -8.21 -7.13 -1.51
CA GLN A 118 -8.24 -5.88 -2.26
C GLN A 118 -7.09 -5.82 -3.25
N GLN A 119 -5.93 -6.33 -2.85
CA GLN A 119 -4.74 -6.38 -3.69
C GLN A 119 -3.90 -7.57 -3.27
N ARG A 120 -3.52 -8.40 -4.24
CA ARG A 120 -2.69 -9.56 -3.96
C ARG A 120 -1.27 -9.13 -3.66
N GLY A 121 -0.65 -9.84 -2.74
CA GLY A 121 0.76 -9.62 -2.43
C GLY A 121 1.67 -10.29 -3.44
N LEU A 122 2.94 -9.94 -3.39
CA LEU A 122 3.97 -10.57 -4.22
C LEU A 122 5.13 -10.98 -3.33
N TYR A 123 5.46 -12.26 -3.38
CA TYR A 123 6.54 -12.84 -2.60
C TYR A 123 7.52 -13.52 -3.52
N LEU A 124 8.80 -13.14 -3.41
CA LEU A 124 9.87 -13.77 -4.16
C LEU A 124 10.51 -14.85 -3.27
N ARG A 125 10.73 -16.01 -3.86
CA ARG A 125 11.31 -17.13 -3.15
C ARG A 125 12.55 -17.60 -3.89
N LYS A 126 13.65 -17.70 -3.17
CA LYS A 126 14.87 -18.25 -3.74
C LYS A 126 14.69 -19.75 -3.91
N GLY A 127 14.82 -20.18 -5.14
CA GLY A 127 14.64 -21.58 -5.49
C GLY A 127 15.88 -22.42 -5.35
#